data_ebfccefdae0f19ef7ebb2a3dffcde874
#
_entry.id   ebfccefdae0f19ef7ebb2a3dffcde874
#
_cell.length_a   1.000
_cell.length_b   1.000
_cell.length_c   1.000
_cell.angle_alpha   90.00
_cell.angle_beta   90.00
_cell.angle_gamma   90.00
#
_symmetry.space_group_name_H-M   'P 1'
#
loop_
_entity.id
_entity.type
_entity.pdbx_description
1 polymer ?
#
loop_
_entity_poly.entity_id
_entity_poly.type
_entity_poly.pdbx_seq_one_letter_code
_entity_poly.pdbx_strand_id
1 'polypeptide(L)'
;MLRNFLTVGSWTMLSRVLGLVRDQLLAAFLGAGPVQDAYLIALRLPNMFRRLFGEGAFNAAFVPMFTERYETKGPQPALRFAGQALSGLMLWLALLTILAEIFMPLVVSFIGSGLTGTRFEIAVHLSRITFPYMLLICGAALVSGILNGLGKFTAAAAAYVTFNIIGIAAILLGALVWHNTAVVSAWGVTLSGIVQFGALYWAAHRAGMGPHLTWPSLSADMRALLRRMGPGLVGSGVTQINLTVDMIIATHLPVGTPSILYFADRINQLPLGVLGSAAGTALLPLLTRHIANNDRAAVHSSVNRAIDYTLLLTLPAMIGMIVLAFPIMAALFSYGHFTVADALLSGQCLQAYALGLPAFVLIKVLSPAFFAEGDTVTPVRIGFFTLGLNLVLNLLLYRPLGHIGPPLASTIAAFANCTLLAIILHRRGLFIADPLLKGRALRIMGAAVMMALWVAASEKLAAPDLPSWHGVWRFSMLMALIIFGMLVYVMTLDALKVVRLRDVAVAFQSRLNRRRTR
;
A
#
# COMPACT_ATOMS: atom_id res chain seq x y z
N MET A 1 -14.30 -16.20 -14.77
CA MET A 1 -13.21 -15.25 -14.47
C MET A 1 -13.68 -13.84 -14.12
N LEU A 2 -14.48 -13.15 -14.97
CA LEU A 2 -14.95 -11.77 -14.72
C LEU A 2 -15.71 -11.60 -13.40
N ARG A 3 -16.59 -12.54 -13.02
CA ARG A 3 -17.34 -12.52 -11.76
C ARG A 3 -16.40 -12.55 -10.53
N ASN A 4 -15.37 -13.39 -10.54
CA ASN A 4 -14.40 -13.48 -9.44
C ASN A 4 -13.55 -12.20 -9.34
N PHE A 5 -13.16 -11.63 -10.49
CA PHE A 5 -12.43 -10.36 -10.53
C PHE A 5 -13.27 -9.20 -9.97
N LEU A 6 -14.53 -9.10 -10.35
CA LEU A 6 -15.46 -8.08 -9.82
C LEU A 6 -15.70 -8.28 -8.32
N THR A 7 -15.85 -9.52 -7.86
CA THR A 7 -16.04 -9.82 -6.43
C THR A 7 -14.82 -9.43 -5.60
N VAL A 8 -13.61 -9.82 -6.01
CA VAL A 8 -12.37 -9.45 -5.31
C VAL A 8 -12.18 -7.93 -5.33
N GLY A 9 -12.43 -7.30 -6.49
CA GLY A 9 -12.34 -5.85 -6.64
C GLY A 9 -13.31 -5.09 -5.72
N SER A 10 -14.56 -5.54 -5.61
CA SER A 10 -15.55 -4.90 -4.72
C SER A 10 -15.19 -5.05 -3.24
N TRP A 11 -14.74 -6.23 -2.79
CA TRP A 11 -14.26 -6.44 -1.41
C TRP A 11 -13.02 -5.59 -1.10
N THR A 12 -12.10 -5.48 -2.05
CA THR A 12 -10.91 -4.64 -1.90
C THR A 12 -11.28 -3.16 -1.79
N MET A 13 -12.22 -2.68 -2.62
CA MET A 13 -12.69 -1.29 -2.55
C MET A 13 -13.41 -1.02 -1.22
N LEU A 14 -14.30 -1.92 -0.79
CA LEU A 14 -14.97 -1.82 0.50
C LEU A 14 -13.97 -1.76 1.66
N SER A 15 -12.95 -2.64 1.64
CA SER A 15 -11.89 -2.63 2.64
C SER A 15 -11.11 -1.30 2.67
N ARG A 16 -10.86 -0.67 1.52
CA ARG A 16 -10.17 0.63 1.46
C ARG A 16 -11.03 1.75 2.02
N VAL A 17 -12.32 1.78 1.69
CA VAL A 17 -13.26 2.77 2.23
C VAL A 17 -13.38 2.63 3.75
N LEU A 18 -13.62 1.42 4.25
CA LEU A 18 -13.68 1.18 5.69
C LEU A 18 -12.35 1.47 6.40
N GLY A 19 -11.23 1.19 5.72
CA GLY A 19 -9.91 1.56 6.23
C GLY A 19 -9.73 3.06 6.38
N LEU A 20 -10.23 3.85 5.44
CA LEU A 20 -10.22 5.33 5.54
C LEU A 20 -11.12 5.80 6.68
N VAL A 21 -12.33 5.26 6.81
CA VAL A 21 -13.24 5.58 7.92
C VAL A 21 -12.60 5.26 9.28
N ARG A 22 -11.96 4.10 9.41
CA ARG A 22 -11.20 3.73 10.62
C ARG A 22 -10.11 4.75 10.93
N ASP A 23 -9.34 5.16 9.93
CA ASP A 23 -8.24 6.10 10.10
C ASP A 23 -8.75 7.51 10.45
N GLN A 24 -9.92 7.91 9.91
CA GLN A 24 -10.60 9.16 10.32
C GLN A 24 -11.06 9.11 11.78
N LEU A 25 -11.58 7.98 12.24
CA LEU A 25 -11.97 7.82 13.64
C LEU A 25 -10.73 7.81 14.56
N LEU A 26 -9.63 7.18 14.17
CA LEU A 26 -8.37 7.27 14.92
C LEU A 26 -7.88 8.72 15.03
N ALA A 27 -7.91 9.47 13.93
CA ALA A 27 -7.57 10.90 13.95
C ALA A 27 -8.51 11.69 14.87
N ALA A 28 -9.82 11.45 14.80
CA ALA A 28 -10.80 12.17 15.61
C ALA A 28 -10.67 11.89 17.12
N PHE A 29 -10.41 10.65 17.52
CA PHE A 29 -10.37 10.27 18.94
C PHE A 29 -8.97 10.28 19.57
N LEU A 30 -7.90 10.07 18.81
CA LEU A 30 -6.53 10.07 19.33
C LEU A 30 -5.70 11.29 18.88
N GLY A 31 -6.10 11.95 17.77
CA GLY A 31 -5.40 13.11 17.22
C GLY A 31 -4.01 12.79 16.65
N ALA A 32 -3.16 13.80 16.54
CA ALA A 32 -1.72 13.66 16.25
C ALA A 32 -0.92 13.94 17.54
N GLY A 33 -0.89 12.97 18.43
CA GLY A 33 -0.33 13.14 19.75
C GLY A 33 0.45 11.92 20.27
N PRO A 34 0.92 11.96 21.51
CA PRO A 34 1.81 10.94 22.08
C PRO A 34 1.19 9.54 22.09
N VAL A 35 -0.12 9.45 22.29
CA VAL A 35 -0.85 8.17 22.35
C VAL A 35 -0.99 7.56 20.96
N GLN A 36 -1.32 8.37 19.96
CA GLN A 36 -1.41 7.92 18.57
C GLN A 36 -0.03 7.50 18.03
N ASP A 37 1.03 8.25 18.33
CA ASP A 37 2.40 7.90 17.96
C ASP A 37 2.76 6.53 18.53
N ALA A 38 2.50 6.29 19.83
CA ALA A 38 2.74 5.03 20.50
C ALA A 38 1.93 3.87 19.88
N TYR A 39 0.66 4.12 19.53
CA TYR A 39 -0.20 3.15 18.85
C TYR A 39 0.33 2.77 17.46
N LEU A 40 0.84 3.73 16.68
CA LEU A 40 1.44 3.47 15.37
C LEU A 40 2.73 2.63 15.47
N ILE A 41 3.55 2.88 16.49
CA ILE A 41 4.73 2.05 16.79
C ILE A 41 4.29 0.62 17.12
N ALA A 42 3.26 0.46 17.98
CA ALA A 42 2.74 -0.85 18.35
C ALA A 42 2.22 -1.67 17.15
N LEU A 43 1.69 -1.00 16.13
CA LEU A 43 1.22 -1.64 14.89
C LEU A 43 2.32 -1.92 13.88
N ARG A 44 3.53 -1.35 14.06
CA ARG A 44 4.56 -1.37 13.02
C ARG A 44 5.02 -2.78 12.66
N LEU A 45 5.47 -3.55 13.65
CA LEU A 45 5.95 -4.92 13.43
C LEU A 45 4.84 -5.87 12.97
N PRO A 46 3.67 -5.94 13.62
CA PRO A 46 2.58 -6.77 13.15
C PRO A 46 2.20 -6.50 11.68
N ASN A 47 2.13 -5.25 11.28
CA ASN A 47 1.85 -4.88 9.88
C ASN A 47 2.99 -5.23 8.92
N MET A 48 4.24 -5.10 9.34
CA MET A 48 5.41 -5.51 8.55
C MET A 48 5.35 -7.01 8.24
N PHE A 49 5.13 -7.83 9.24
CA PHE A 49 5.00 -9.29 9.07
C PHE A 49 3.79 -9.66 8.22
N ARG A 50 2.65 -9.00 8.43
CA ARG A 50 1.47 -9.18 7.58
C ARG A 50 1.77 -8.93 6.10
N ARG A 51 2.51 -7.88 5.77
CA ARG A 51 2.88 -7.57 4.38
C ARG A 51 3.89 -8.57 3.82
N LEU A 52 4.88 -9.01 4.62
CA LEU A 52 5.88 -9.98 4.19
C LEU A 52 5.23 -11.36 3.92
N PHE A 53 4.35 -11.81 4.79
CA PHE A 53 3.73 -13.14 4.71
C PHE A 53 2.39 -13.13 3.97
N GLY A 54 1.52 -12.13 4.18
CA GLY A 54 0.18 -12.09 3.60
C GLY A 54 0.14 -11.63 2.14
N GLU A 55 0.96 -10.65 1.77
CA GLU A 55 0.93 -10.02 0.46
C GLU A 55 2.20 -10.32 -0.37
N GLY A 56 3.21 -10.93 0.23
CA GLY A 56 4.56 -11.02 -0.34
C GLY A 56 5.05 -12.45 -0.62
N ALA A 57 6.29 -12.67 -0.27
CA ALA A 57 7.12 -13.81 -0.63
C ALA A 57 6.54 -15.18 -0.24
N PHE A 58 5.83 -15.26 0.90
CA PHE A 58 5.26 -16.52 1.36
C PHE A 58 4.18 -17.04 0.41
N ASN A 59 3.18 -16.23 0.10
CA ASN A 59 2.09 -16.63 -0.80
C ASN A 59 2.60 -16.88 -2.23
N ALA A 60 3.58 -16.11 -2.70
CA ALA A 60 4.20 -16.31 -4.00
C ALA A 60 4.92 -17.66 -4.12
N ALA A 61 5.48 -18.18 -3.02
CA ALA A 61 6.13 -19.48 -2.99
C ALA A 61 5.14 -20.63 -2.65
N PHE A 62 4.26 -20.40 -1.66
CA PHE A 62 3.38 -21.43 -1.13
C PHE A 62 2.26 -21.82 -2.10
N VAL A 63 1.55 -20.83 -2.68
CA VAL A 63 0.37 -21.10 -3.52
C VAL A 63 0.70 -21.96 -4.74
N PRO A 64 1.75 -21.70 -5.55
CA PRO A 64 2.11 -22.58 -6.66
C PRO A 64 2.48 -23.99 -6.20
N MET A 65 3.26 -24.13 -5.12
CA MET A 65 3.66 -25.43 -4.60
C MET A 65 2.48 -26.24 -4.05
N PHE A 66 1.49 -25.56 -3.44
CA PHE A 66 0.26 -26.18 -2.97
C PHE A 66 -0.61 -26.62 -4.13
N THR A 67 -0.85 -25.74 -5.12
CA THR A 67 -1.68 -26.04 -6.29
C THR A 67 -1.09 -27.17 -7.14
N GLU A 68 0.23 -27.17 -7.39
CA GLU A 68 0.93 -28.24 -8.08
C GLU A 68 0.67 -29.61 -7.41
N ARG A 69 0.78 -29.67 -6.06
CA ARG A 69 0.53 -30.92 -5.32
C ARG A 69 -0.93 -31.33 -5.35
N TYR A 70 -1.82 -30.36 -5.25
CA TYR A 70 -3.25 -30.60 -5.31
C TYR A 70 -3.66 -31.21 -6.66
N GLU A 71 -3.14 -30.68 -7.76
CA GLU A 71 -3.45 -31.14 -9.11
C GLU A 71 -2.74 -32.45 -9.47
N THR A 72 -1.47 -32.64 -9.05
CA THR A 72 -0.66 -33.83 -9.46
C THR A 72 -0.78 -34.99 -8.50
N LYS A 73 -0.94 -34.75 -7.19
CA LYS A 73 -0.93 -35.79 -6.14
C LYS A 73 -2.24 -35.91 -5.37
N GLY A 74 -3.20 -35.02 -5.66
CA GLY A 74 -4.52 -34.99 -5.03
C GLY A 74 -4.58 -34.24 -3.70
N PRO A 75 -5.76 -34.20 -3.06
CA PRO A 75 -6.02 -33.34 -1.90
C PRO A 75 -5.22 -33.74 -0.65
N GLN A 76 -5.04 -35.01 -0.36
CA GLN A 76 -4.40 -35.46 0.88
C GLN A 76 -2.90 -35.09 0.98
N PRO A 77 -2.04 -35.28 -0.05
CA PRO A 77 -0.67 -34.78 -0.02
C PRO A 77 -0.56 -33.25 0.04
N ALA A 78 -1.47 -32.53 -0.64
CA ALA A 78 -1.53 -31.08 -0.56
C ALA A 78 -1.88 -30.58 0.84
N LEU A 79 -2.84 -31.24 1.52
CA LEU A 79 -3.21 -30.92 2.91
C LEU A 79 -2.09 -31.22 3.90
N ARG A 80 -1.35 -32.34 3.73
CA ARG A 80 -0.18 -32.65 4.57
C ARG A 80 0.89 -31.56 4.44
N PHE A 81 1.19 -31.13 3.21
CA PHE A 81 2.12 -30.03 2.96
C PHE A 81 1.64 -28.72 3.60
N ALA A 82 0.36 -28.37 3.41
CA ALA A 82 -0.23 -27.17 4.02
C ALA A 82 -0.22 -27.24 5.56
N GLY A 83 -0.51 -28.41 6.15
CA GLY A 83 -0.45 -28.64 7.58
C GLY A 83 0.97 -28.47 8.15
N GLN A 84 1.97 -29.04 7.50
CA GLN A 84 3.39 -28.87 7.87
C GLN A 84 3.82 -27.40 7.77
N ALA A 85 3.43 -26.71 6.69
CA ALA A 85 3.74 -25.30 6.50
C ALA A 85 3.07 -24.43 7.58
N LEU A 86 1.79 -24.69 7.90
CA LEU A 86 1.06 -23.98 8.95
C LEU A 86 1.71 -24.21 10.32
N SER A 87 1.98 -25.47 10.67
CA SER A 87 2.58 -25.82 11.97
C SER A 87 3.98 -25.22 12.14
N GLY A 88 4.81 -25.30 11.11
CA GLY A 88 6.14 -24.69 11.14
C GLY A 88 6.08 -23.16 11.28
N LEU A 89 5.19 -22.51 10.52
CA LEU A 89 4.98 -21.05 10.60
C LEU A 89 4.45 -20.65 11.98
N MET A 90 3.43 -21.36 12.50
CA MET A 90 2.83 -21.08 13.81
C MET A 90 3.84 -21.27 14.94
N LEU A 91 4.64 -22.34 14.92
CA LEU A 91 5.67 -22.56 15.93
C LEU A 91 6.72 -21.45 15.92
N TRP A 92 7.24 -21.11 14.73
CA TRP A 92 8.23 -20.06 14.58
C TRP A 92 7.72 -18.69 15.07
N LEU A 93 6.50 -18.32 14.63
CA LEU A 93 5.90 -17.05 15.02
C LEU A 93 5.47 -17.03 16.50
N ALA A 94 5.06 -18.17 17.07
CA ALA A 94 4.77 -18.27 18.50
C ALA A 94 6.03 -18.05 19.34
N LEU A 95 7.16 -18.70 18.97
CA LEU A 95 8.45 -18.48 19.62
C LEU A 95 8.89 -17.03 19.52
N LEU A 96 8.78 -16.43 18.33
CA LEU A 96 9.09 -15.03 18.11
C LEU A 96 8.19 -14.09 18.93
N THR A 97 6.90 -14.41 19.03
CA THR A 97 5.93 -13.64 19.84
C THR A 97 6.28 -13.73 21.31
N ILE A 98 6.53 -14.93 21.85
CA ILE A 98 6.93 -15.11 23.25
C ILE A 98 8.22 -14.36 23.55
N LEU A 99 9.23 -14.48 22.68
CA LEU A 99 10.50 -13.78 22.84
C LEU A 99 10.31 -12.26 22.81
N ALA A 100 9.51 -11.76 21.87
CA ALA A 100 9.21 -10.34 21.78
C ALA A 100 8.40 -9.83 22.99
N GLU A 101 7.45 -10.61 23.53
CA GLU A 101 6.71 -10.25 24.76
C GLU A 101 7.63 -10.09 25.98
N ILE A 102 8.60 -11.01 26.13
CA ILE A 102 9.61 -10.93 27.20
C ILE A 102 10.48 -9.68 27.02
N PHE A 103 10.95 -9.43 25.80
CA PHE A 103 11.87 -8.34 25.49
C PHE A 103 11.16 -7.14 24.82
N MET A 104 9.85 -6.92 25.05
CA MET A 104 9.10 -5.85 24.41
C MET A 104 9.71 -4.45 24.60
N PRO A 105 10.23 -4.08 25.78
CA PRO A 105 10.93 -2.79 25.91
C PRO A 105 12.12 -2.64 24.94
N LEU A 106 12.89 -3.71 24.72
CA LEU A 106 14.00 -3.70 23.76
C LEU A 106 13.52 -3.59 22.32
N VAL A 107 12.44 -4.29 21.97
CA VAL A 107 11.81 -4.22 20.64
C VAL A 107 11.33 -2.80 20.35
N VAL A 108 10.63 -2.19 21.31
CA VAL A 108 10.13 -0.81 21.17
C VAL A 108 11.27 0.20 21.17
N SER A 109 12.34 0.01 21.97
CA SER A 109 13.50 0.90 21.95
C SER A 109 14.24 0.90 20.61
N PHE A 110 14.15 -0.19 19.85
CA PHE A 110 14.73 -0.27 18.51
C PHE A 110 13.88 0.48 17.47
N ILE A 111 12.55 0.29 17.47
CA ILE A 111 11.64 0.85 16.44
C ILE A 111 11.23 2.29 16.77
N GLY A 112 11.08 2.57 18.05
CA GLY A 112 10.69 3.88 18.59
C GLY A 112 11.83 4.52 19.38
N SER A 113 13.06 4.49 18.86
CA SER A 113 14.27 4.94 19.60
C SER A 113 14.22 6.41 20.02
N GLY A 114 13.38 7.24 19.40
CA GLY A 114 13.11 8.61 19.80
C GLY A 114 11.97 8.77 20.83
N LEU A 115 11.30 7.68 21.23
CA LEU A 115 10.28 7.74 22.27
C LEU A 115 10.93 7.76 23.66
N THR A 116 10.45 8.65 24.51
CA THR A 116 10.94 8.81 25.88
C THR A 116 9.78 8.92 26.88
N GLY A 117 10.04 8.57 28.15
CA GLY A 117 9.07 8.71 29.24
C GLY A 117 7.75 7.97 28.97
N THR A 118 6.65 8.61 29.27
CA THR A 118 5.30 8.04 29.16
C THR A 118 4.96 7.54 27.75
N ARG A 119 5.47 8.18 26.70
CA ARG A 119 5.26 7.73 25.30
C ARG A 119 5.84 6.34 25.06
N PHE A 120 7.02 6.08 25.61
CA PHE A 120 7.68 4.78 25.52
C PHE A 120 6.90 3.71 26.29
N GLU A 121 6.46 4.02 27.51
CA GLU A 121 5.66 3.08 28.32
C GLU A 121 4.34 2.72 27.65
N ILE A 122 3.62 3.71 27.09
CA ILE A 122 2.40 3.48 26.32
C ILE A 122 2.70 2.59 25.10
N ALA A 123 3.77 2.87 24.37
CA ALA A 123 4.14 2.08 23.20
C ALA A 123 4.45 0.62 23.57
N VAL A 124 5.18 0.38 24.67
CA VAL A 124 5.46 -0.98 25.19
C VAL A 124 4.16 -1.69 25.56
N HIS A 125 3.28 -1.01 26.31
CA HIS A 125 2.00 -1.59 26.72
C HIS A 125 1.12 -1.96 25.52
N LEU A 126 0.93 -1.04 24.57
CA LEU A 126 0.13 -1.28 23.38
C LEU A 126 0.76 -2.34 22.47
N SER A 127 2.10 -2.38 22.37
CA SER A 127 2.81 -3.38 21.57
C SER A 127 2.57 -4.80 22.11
N ARG A 128 2.58 -4.99 23.41
CA ARG A 128 2.26 -6.29 24.01
C ARG A 128 0.85 -6.75 23.65
N ILE A 129 -0.12 -5.85 23.57
CA ILE A 129 -1.50 -6.19 23.20
C ILE A 129 -1.59 -6.53 21.69
N THR A 130 -0.89 -5.80 20.84
CA THR A 130 -1.02 -5.96 19.38
C THR A 130 -0.11 -7.04 18.80
N PHE A 131 0.97 -7.41 19.47
CA PHE A 131 1.98 -8.30 18.90
C PHE A 131 1.48 -9.72 18.58
N PRO A 132 0.60 -10.34 19.40
CA PRO A 132 -0.01 -11.64 19.10
C PRO A 132 -0.81 -11.66 17.78
N TYR A 133 -1.29 -10.50 17.30
CA TYR A 133 -1.92 -10.38 15.99
C TYR A 133 -1.03 -10.89 14.85
N MET A 134 0.29 -10.74 14.97
CA MET A 134 1.25 -11.19 13.97
C MET A 134 1.12 -12.71 13.69
N LEU A 135 1.04 -13.51 14.73
CA LEU A 135 0.86 -14.96 14.63
C LEU A 135 -0.45 -15.29 13.87
N LEU A 136 -1.54 -14.65 14.27
CA LEU A 136 -2.88 -14.91 13.73
C LEU A 136 -3.00 -14.51 12.26
N ILE A 137 -2.49 -13.34 11.91
CA ILE A 137 -2.61 -12.83 10.53
C ILE A 137 -1.71 -13.58 9.54
N CYS A 138 -0.53 -14.04 9.96
CA CYS A 138 0.33 -14.87 9.11
C CYS A 138 -0.29 -16.25 8.88
N GLY A 139 -0.92 -16.84 9.91
CA GLY A 139 -1.71 -18.07 9.74
C GLY A 139 -2.91 -17.87 8.82
N ALA A 140 -3.63 -16.77 8.99
CA ALA A 140 -4.73 -16.38 8.11
C ALA A 140 -4.27 -16.24 6.65
N ALA A 141 -3.08 -15.67 6.42
CA ALA A 141 -2.48 -15.53 5.10
C ALA A 141 -2.20 -16.89 4.44
N LEU A 142 -1.68 -17.87 5.19
CA LEU A 142 -1.47 -19.22 4.69
C LEU A 142 -2.78 -19.89 4.30
N VAL A 143 -3.79 -19.85 5.18
CA VAL A 143 -5.12 -20.44 4.89
C VAL A 143 -5.79 -19.72 3.71
N SER A 144 -5.64 -18.40 3.61
CA SER A 144 -6.04 -17.64 2.43
C SER A 144 -5.35 -18.11 1.16
N GLY A 145 -4.06 -18.46 1.23
CA GLY A 145 -3.29 -19.07 0.14
C GLY A 145 -3.88 -20.40 -0.34
N ILE A 146 -4.32 -21.27 0.59
CA ILE A 146 -5.01 -22.53 0.26
C ILE A 146 -6.30 -22.22 -0.52
N LEU A 147 -7.14 -21.32 0.01
CA LEU A 147 -8.42 -20.95 -0.63
C LEU A 147 -8.22 -20.30 -2.00
N ASN A 148 -7.20 -19.47 -2.16
CA ASN A 148 -6.82 -18.88 -3.45
C ASN A 148 -6.35 -19.94 -4.45
N GLY A 149 -5.56 -20.92 -4.02
CA GLY A 149 -5.14 -22.08 -4.83
C GLY A 149 -6.32 -22.93 -5.33
N LEU A 150 -7.43 -22.93 -4.58
CA LEU A 150 -8.69 -23.60 -4.94
C LEU A 150 -9.65 -22.69 -5.75
N GLY A 151 -9.24 -21.47 -6.11
CA GLY A 151 -10.09 -20.51 -6.80
C GLY A 151 -11.20 -19.86 -5.93
N LYS A 152 -11.14 -20.04 -4.60
CA LYS A 152 -12.14 -19.49 -3.65
C LYS A 152 -11.69 -18.13 -3.08
N PHE A 153 -11.59 -17.12 -3.95
CA PHE A 153 -11.04 -15.80 -3.61
C PHE A 153 -11.90 -14.95 -2.68
N THR A 154 -13.21 -15.21 -2.61
CA THR A 154 -14.17 -14.38 -1.86
C THR A 154 -13.87 -14.36 -0.35
N ALA A 155 -13.60 -15.52 0.25
CA ALA A 155 -13.33 -15.62 1.69
C ALA A 155 -12.03 -14.88 2.06
N ALA A 156 -11.00 -15.02 1.24
CA ALA A 156 -9.74 -14.32 1.42
C ALA A 156 -9.91 -12.79 1.35
N ALA A 157 -10.69 -12.30 0.39
CA ALA A 157 -10.94 -10.86 0.25
C ALA A 157 -11.82 -10.29 1.36
N ALA A 158 -12.82 -11.05 1.83
CA ALA A 158 -13.71 -10.65 2.94
C ALA A 158 -12.96 -10.51 4.27
N ALA A 159 -11.93 -11.30 4.52
CA ALA A 159 -11.14 -11.24 5.74
C ALA A 159 -10.51 -9.85 5.99
N TYR A 160 -10.09 -9.14 4.93
CA TYR A 160 -9.56 -7.78 5.07
C TYR A 160 -10.62 -6.75 5.49
N VAL A 161 -11.88 -6.96 5.11
CA VAL A 161 -13.01 -6.13 5.55
C VAL A 161 -13.28 -6.30 7.03
N THR A 162 -13.21 -7.53 7.54
CA THR A 162 -13.40 -7.85 8.95
C THR A 162 -12.45 -7.08 9.87
N PHE A 163 -11.17 -6.92 9.47
CA PHE A 163 -10.20 -6.12 10.21
C PHE A 163 -10.67 -4.68 10.41
N ASN A 164 -11.20 -4.06 9.39
CA ASN A 164 -11.65 -2.68 9.47
C ASN A 164 -12.95 -2.55 10.27
N ILE A 165 -13.90 -3.50 10.13
CA ILE A 165 -15.15 -3.49 10.90
C ILE A 165 -14.86 -3.62 12.40
N ILE A 166 -14.02 -4.59 12.79
CA ILE A 166 -13.65 -4.79 14.22
C ILE A 166 -12.85 -3.58 14.72
N GLY A 167 -11.93 -3.03 13.90
CA GLY A 167 -11.18 -1.85 14.25
C GLY A 167 -12.08 -0.63 14.51
N ILE A 168 -13.06 -0.38 13.63
CA ILE A 168 -14.04 0.70 13.80
C ILE A 168 -14.86 0.49 15.09
N ALA A 169 -15.37 -0.73 15.31
CA ALA A 169 -16.12 -1.06 16.51
C ALA A 169 -15.28 -0.86 17.79
N ALA A 170 -14.01 -1.30 17.78
CA ALA A 170 -13.10 -1.14 18.92
C ALA A 170 -12.80 0.34 19.22
N ILE A 171 -12.58 1.17 18.18
CA ILE A 171 -12.36 2.61 18.36
C ILE A 171 -13.60 3.25 19.01
N LEU A 172 -14.80 2.97 18.48
CA LEU A 172 -16.04 3.54 19.00
C LEU A 172 -16.34 3.07 20.43
N LEU A 173 -16.16 1.79 20.73
CA LEU A 173 -16.31 1.27 22.08
C LEU A 173 -15.29 1.87 23.04
N GLY A 174 -14.03 2.01 22.61
CA GLY A 174 -12.97 2.63 23.40
C GLY A 174 -13.22 4.09 23.68
N ALA A 175 -13.80 4.83 22.73
CA ALA A 175 -14.08 6.24 22.87
C ALA A 175 -15.35 6.52 23.69
N LEU A 176 -16.43 5.78 23.43
CA LEU A 176 -17.77 6.08 23.96
C LEU A 176 -18.09 5.35 25.25
N VAL A 177 -17.49 4.16 25.49
CA VAL A 177 -17.83 3.31 26.61
C VAL A 177 -16.71 3.24 27.65
N TRP A 178 -15.49 2.91 27.22
CA TRP A 178 -14.36 2.68 28.15
C TRP A 178 -13.45 3.89 28.34
N HIS A 179 -13.64 4.95 27.59
CA HIS A 179 -12.82 6.18 27.64
C HIS A 179 -11.30 5.91 27.53
N ASN A 180 -10.92 4.82 26.87
CA ASN A 180 -9.54 4.44 26.59
C ASN A 180 -9.39 3.89 25.16
N THR A 181 -9.49 4.78 24.20
CA THR A 181 -9.53 4.44 22.77
C THR A 181 -8.29 3.66 22.32
N ALA A 182 -7.10 4.02 22.80
CA ALA A 182 -5.86 3.38 22.37
C ALA A 182 -5.78 1.90 22.77
N VAL A 183 -6.06 1.59 24.03
CA VAL A 183 -5.99 0.22 24.57
C VAL A 183 -7.09 -0.65 23.95
N VAL A 184 -8.32 -0.15 23.84
CA VAL A 184 -9.41 -0.91 23.23
C VAL A 184 -9.17 -1.13 21.74
N SER A 185 -8.62 -0.15 21.03
CA SER A 185 -8.21 -0.31 19.63
C SER A 185 -7.09 -1.33 19.47
N ALA A 186 -6.12 -1.39 20.38
CA ALA A 186 -5.07 -2.40 20.39
C ALA A 186 -5.64 -3.82 20.58
N TRP A 187 -6.58 -4.01 21.50
CA TRP A 187 -7.34 -5.27 21.65
C TRP A 187 -8.18 -5.58 20.41
N GLY A 188 -8.76 -4.58 19.77
CA GLY A 188 -9.46 -4.72 18.50
C GLY A 188 -8.58 -5.29 17.40
N VAL A 189 -7.31 -4.90 17.32
CA VAL A 189 -6.33 -5.47 16.38
C VAL A 189 -6.15 -6.97 16.63
N THR A 190 -5.89 -7.38 17.86
CA THR A 190 -5.70 -8.80 18.20
C THR A 190 -6.96 -9.61 18.00
N LEU A 191 -8.12 -9.07 18.41
CA LEU A 191 -9.42 -9.70 18.16
C LEU A 191 -9.70 -9.86 16.67
N SER A 192 -9.37 -8.86 15.86
CA SER A 192 -9.51 -8.97 14.39
C SER A 192 -8.68 -10.11 13.82
N GLY A 193 -7.49 -10.35 14.35
CA GLY A 193 -6.66 -11.49 13.96
C GLY A 193 -7.32 -12.84 14.29
N ILE A 194 -7.87 -12.98 15.48
CA ILE A 194 -8.60 -14.18 15.91
C ILE A 194 -9.78 -14.44 14.96
N VAL A 195 -10.59 -13.42 14.70
CA VAL A 195 -11.77 -13.56 13.83
C VAL A 195 -11.37 -13.85 12.39
N GLN A 196 -10.34 -13.18 11.86
CA GLN A 196 -9.84 -13.42 10.49
C GLN A 196 -9.30 -14.84 10.32
N PHE A 197 -8.43 -15.27 11.22
CA PHE A 197 -7.88 -16.62 11.18
C PHE A 197 -8.97 -17.68 11.34
N GLY A 198 -9.86 -17.52 12.33
CA GLY A 198 -10.97 -18.43 12.56
C GLY A 198 -11.94 -18.52 11.38
N ALA A 199 -12.32 -17.39 10.79
CA ALA A 199 -13.22 -17.35 9.63
C ALA A 199 -12.59 -18.03 8.38
N LEU A 200 -11.32 -17.77 8.11
CA LEU A 200 -10.61 -18.39 6.98
C LEU A 200 -10.39 -19.89 7.21
N TYR A 201 -10.03 -20.28 8.42
CA TYR A 201 -9.87 -21.67 8.79
C TYR A 201 -11.19 -22.45 8.67
N TRP A 202 -12.28 -21.88 9.14
CA TRP A 202 -13.62 -22.43 8.98
C TRP A 202 -14.03 -22.53 7.50
N ALA A 203 -13.74 -21.51 6.68
CA ALA A 203 -13.98 -21.52 5.24
C ALA A 203 -13.18 -22.63 4.54
N ALA A 204 -11.92 -22.84 4.93
CA ALA A 204 -11.09 -23.92 4.41
C ALA A 204 -11.63 -25.30 4.82
N HIS A 205 -12.08 -25.45 6.06
CA HIS A 205 -12.73 -26.67 6.56
C HIS A 205 -14.01 -26.99 5.78
N ARG A 206 -14.87 -26.00 5.56
CA ARG A 206 -16.07 -26.14 4.72
C ARG A 206 -15.76 -26.49 3.26
N ALA A 207 -14.57 -26.10 2.79
CA ALA A 207 -14.10 -26.45 1.46
C ALA A 207 -13.53 -27.88 1.37
N GLY A 208 -13.50 -28.64 2.49
CA GLY A 208 -12.86 -29.95 2.58
C GLY A 208 -11.33 -29.90 2.57
N MET A 209 -10.76 -28.70 2.77
CA MET A 209 -9.33 -28.44 2.68
C MET A 209 -8.81 -27.68 3.93
N GLY A 210 -9.36 -27.99 5.10
CA GLY A 210 -8.86 -27.51 6.38
C GLY A 210 -7.52 -28.18 6.72
N PRO A 211 -6.40 -27.40 6.80
CA PRO A 211 -5.11 -27.99 7.16
C PRO A 211 -5.12 -28.40 8.63
N HIS A 212 -4.70 -29.64 8.90
CA HIS A 212 -4.49 -30.11 10.26
C HIS A 212 -3.08 -29.71 10.74
N LEU A 213 -2.99 -29.27 12.00
CA LEU A 213 -1.68 -29.05 12.61
C LEU A 213 -0.99 -30.40 12.76
N THR A 214 0.20 -30.49 12.22
CA THR A 214 1.07 -31.67 12.29
C THR A 214 2.36 -31.29 13.02
N TRP A 215 3.10 -32.29 13.52
CA TRP A 215 4.39 -31.98 14.12
C TRP A 215 5.30 -31.29 13.09
N PRO A 216 5.89 -30.12 13.42
CA PRO A 216 6.75 -29.39 12.49
C PRO A 216 7.96 -30.24 12.10
N SER A 217 8.19 -30.40 10.81
CA SER A 217 9.34 -31.12 10.29
C SER A 217 9.98 -30.37 9.13
N LEU A 218 11.30 -30.38 9.08
CA LEU A 218 12.08 -29.82 7.96
C LEU A 218 12.15 -30.83 6.80
N SER A 219 10.97 -31.28 6.33
CA SER A 219 10.86 -32.14 5.15
C SER A 219 11.51 -31.52 3.90
N ALA A 220 11.77 -32.34 2.87
CA ALA A 220 12.30 -31.82 1.59
C ALA A 220 11.40 -30.72 1.01
N ASP A 221 10.09 -30.87 1.15
CA ASP A 221 9.10 -29.91 0.70
C ASP A 221 9.18 -28.59 1.47
N MET A 222 9.40 -28.65 2.79
CA MET A 222 9.54 -27.46 3.62
C MET A 222 10.84 -26.72 3.31
N ARG A 223 11.95 -27.43 3.10
CA ARG A 223 13.22 -26.82 2.67
C ARG A 223 13.07 -26.16 1.30
N ALA A 224 12.36 -26.79 0.37
CA ALA A 224 12.07 -26.22 -0.95
C ALA A 224 11.21 -24.93 -0.85
N LEU A 225 10.20 -24.91 0.04
CA LEU A 225 9.38 -23.73 0.31
C LEU A 225 10.24 -22.58 0.84
N LEU A 226 11.03 -22.81 1.88
CA LEU A 226 11.92 -21.81 2.48
C LEU A 226 12.92 -21.24 1.47
N ARG A 227 13.51 -22.11 0.62
CA ARG A 227 14.43 -21.69 -0.43
C ARG A 227 13.74 -20.80 -1.48
N ARG A 228 12.49 -21.12 -1.86
CA ARG A 228 11.71 -20.31 -2.82
C ARG A 228 11.24 -18.97 -2.22
N MET A 229 11.00 -18.94 -0.90
CA MET A 229 10.61 -17.70 -0.20
C MET A 229 11.76 -16.68 -0.10
N GLY A 230 13.01 -17.15 0.03
CA GLY A 230 14.18 -16.29 0.32
C GLY A 230 14.28 -15.06 -0.58
N PRO A 231 14.34 -15.19 -1.91
CA PRO A 231 14.45 -14.06 -2.82
C PRO A 231 13.27 -13.06 -2.71
N GLY A 232 12.05 -13.59 -2.52
CA GLY A 232 10.86 -12.76 -2.34
C GLY A 232 10.85 -12.00 -1.01
N LEU A 233 11.34 -12.63 0.07
CA LEU A 233 11.50 -11.97 1.38
C LEU A 233 12.53 -10.84 1.31
N VAL A 234 13.64 -11.04 0.60
CA VAL A 234 14.65 -10.00 0.40
C VAL A 234 14.04 -8.82 -0.37
N GLY A 235 13.36 -9.06 -1.48
CA GLY A 235 12.78 -8.00 -2.30
C GLY A 235 11.69 -7.20 -1.58
N SER A 236 10.75 -7.87 -0.91
CA SER A 236 9.70 -7.20 -0.13
C SER A 236 10.24 -6.60 1.18
N GLY A 237 11.27 -7.22 1.77
CA GLY A 237 11.93 -6.77 2.99
C GLY A 237 12.56 -5.39 2.85
N VAL A 238 13.22 -5.09 1.72
CA VAL A 238 13.80 -3.77 1.45
C VAL A 238 12.76 -2.66 1.63
N THR A 239 11.58 -2.83 1.07
CA THR A 239 10.49 -1.83 1.19
C THR A 239 10.01 -1.68 2.63
N GLN A 240 9.90 -2.80 3.39
CA GLN A 240 9.46 -2.75 4.77
C GLN A 240 10.52 -2.13 5.70
N ILE A 241 11.80 -2.39 5.45
CA ILE A 241 12.91 -1.75 6.17
C ILE A 241 12.89 -0.24 5.92
N ASN A 242 12.75 0.19 4.66
CA ASN A 242 12.69 1.61 4.31
C ASN A 242 11.59 2.35 5.10
N LEU A 243 10.38 1.82 5.08
CA LEU A 243 9.26 2.37 5.83
C LEU A 243 9.49 2.33 7.36
N THR A 244 10.27 1.39 7.87
CA THR A 244 10.61 1.31 9.31
C THR A 244 11.67 2.34 9.67
N VAL A 245 12.64 2.57 8.81
CA VAL A 245 13.64 3.64 8.96
C VAL A 245 12.97 5.00 9.02
N ASP A 246 12.04 5.29 8.09
CA ASP A 246 11.27 6.54 8.10
C ASP A 246 10.51 6.74 9.42
N MET A 247 9.92 5.66 9.97
CA MET A 247 9.22 5.70 11.25
C MET A 247 10.18 5.94 12.42
N ILE A 248 11.33 5.26 12.47
CA ILE A 248 12.35 5.45 13.50
C ILE A 248 12.77 6.92 13.54
N ILE A 249 13.08 7.49 12.38
CA ILE A 249 13.51 8.90 12.29
C ILE A 249 12.38 9.84 12.71
N ALA A 250 11.14 9.54 12.33
CA ALA A 250 9.98 10.33 12.74
C ALA A 250 9.79 10.39 14.27
N THR A 251 10.22 9.34 15.01
CA THR A 251 10.15 9.35 16.49
C THR A 251 11.11 10.33 17.15
N HIS A 252 12.19 10.73 16.46
CA HIS A 252 13.17 11.72 16.92
C HIS A 252 12.73 13.18 16.63
N LEU A 253 11.63 13.36 15.92
CA LEU A 253 11.02 14.66 15.63
C LEU A 253 9.97 15.01 16.70
N PRO A 254 9.42 16.23 16.69
CA PRO A 254 8.40 16.62 17.66
C PRO A 254 7.25 15.63 17.78
N VAL A 255 6.65 15.59 18.98
CA VAL A 255 5.48 14.73 19.28
C VAL A 255 4.38 14.96 18.25
N GLY A 256 3.77 13.85 17.80
CA GLY A 256 2.75 13.86 16.74
C GLY A 256 3.29 13.67 15.32
N THR A 257 4.62 13.81 15.11
CA THR A 257 5.20 13.64 13.76
C THR A 257 4.95 12.26 13.15
N PRO A 258 5.12 11.12 13.85
CA PRO A 258 4.74 9.81 13.33
C PRO A 258 3.29 9.75 12.86
N SER A 259 2.37 10.36 13.61
CA SER A 259 0.94 10.43 13.28
C SER A 259 0.67 11.30 12.05
N ILE A 260 1.28 12.47 11.97
CA ILE A 260 1.20 13.40 10.84
C ILE A 260 1.66 12.71 9.55
N LEU A 261 2.81 12.03 9.59
CA LEU A 261 3.34 11.28 8.45
C LEU A 261 2.43 10.12 8.05
N TYR A 262 1.88 9.39 9.02
CA TYR A 262 0.98 8.27 8.77
C TYR A 262 -0.27 8.71 8.00
N PHE A 263 -0.94 9.79 8.44
CA PHE A 263 -2.16 10.26 7.77
C PHE A 263 -1.86 10.85 6.39
N ALA A 264 -0.74 11.54 6.21
CA ALA A 264 -0.29 12.03 4.91
C ALA A 264 0.02 10.88 3.93
N ASP A 265 0.79 9.89 4.36
CA ASP A 265 1.11 8.70 3.55
C ASP A 265 -0.15 7.92 3.18
N ARG A 266 -1.14 7.86 4.09
CA ARG A 266 -2.42 7.19 3.83
C ARG A 266 -3.14 7.73 2.61
N ILE A 267 -3.16 9.05 2.45
CA ILE A 267 -3.76 9.71 1.27
C ILE A 267 -2.92 9.46 0.02
N ASN A 268 -1.61 9.60 0.12
CA ASN A 268 -0.69 9.32 -1.00
C ASN A 268 -0.80 7.88 -1.53
N GLN A 269 -1.07 6.92 -0.65
CA GLN A 269 -1.22 5.51 -1.04
C GLN A 269 -2.54 5.21 -1.79
N LEU A 270 -3.56 6.07 -1.76
CA LEU A 270 -4.80 5.84 -2.49
C LEU A 270 -4.58 5.79 -4.01
N PRO A 271 -4.04 6.84 -4.67
CA PRO A 271 -3.73 6.77 -6.10
C PRO A 271 -2.62 5.76 -6.41
N LEU A 272 -1.59 5.66 -5.57
CA LEU A 272 -0.50 4.71 -5.75
C LEU A 272 -0.99 3.26 -5.80
N GLY A 273 -1.95 2.90 -4.94
CA GLY A 273 -2.50 1.55 -4.88
C GLY A 273 -3.36 1.19 -6.09
N VAL A 274 -4.12 2.15 -6.62
CA VAL A 274 -4.97 1.94 -7.81
C VAL A 274 -4.11 1.88 -9.08
N LEU A 275 -3.28 2.90 -9.30
CA LEU A 275 -2.51 3.06 -10.53
C LEU A 275 -1.37 2.05 -10.63
N GLY A 276 -0.64 1.83 -9.51
CA GLY A 276 0.50 0.93 -9.48
C GLY A 276 0.13 -0.55 -9.64
N SER A 277 -1.01 -0.99 -9.10
CA SER A 277 -1.45 -2.38 -9.25
C SER A 277 -1.91 -2.67 -10.68
N ALA A 278 -2.65 -1.75 -11.29
CA ALA A 278 -3.13 -1.91 -12.65
C ALA A 278 -1.97 -2.01 -13.66
N ALA A 279 -0.95 -1.16 -13.51
CA ALA A 279 0.22 -1.16 -14.38
C ALA A 279 1.05 -2.45 -14.25
N GLY A 280 1.37 -2.86 -13.02
CA GLY A 280 2.23 -4.02 -12.76
C GLY A 280 1.62 -5.35 -13.22
N THR A 281 0.33 -5.57 -13.00
CA THR A 281 -0.33 -6.83 -13.33
C THR A 281 -0.61 -7.00 -14.83
N ALA A 282 -0.88 -5.93 -15.56
CA ALA A 282 -1.19 -5.99 -16.99
C ALA A 282 0.06 -6.09 -17.87
N LEU A 283 1.16 -5.46 -17.46
CA LEU A 283 2.34 -5.29 -18.29
C LEU A 283 3.25 -6.53 -18.31
N LEU A 284 3.41 -7.24 -17.19
CA LEU A 284 4.31 -8.38 -17.09
C LEU A 284 4.00 -9.51 -18.09
N PRO A 285 2.76 -10.04 -18.20
CA PRO A 285 2.45 -11.10 -19.17
C PRO A 285 2.66 -10.65 -20.62
N LEU A 286 2.37 -9.38 -20.91
CA LEU A 286 2.53 -8.80 -22.23
C LEU A 286 4.01 -8.73 -22.63
N LEU A 287 4.88 -8.23 -21.74
CA LEU A 287 6.32 -8.14 -21.97
C LEU A 287 6.97 -9.52 -22.09
N THR A 288 6.59 -10.47 -21.21
CA THR A 288 7.10 -11.86 -21.28
C THR A 288 6.82 -12.48 -22.65
N ARG A 289 5.63 -12.27 -23.20
CA ARG A 289 5.26 -12.75 -24.54
C ARG A 289 6.08 -12.09 -25.65
N HIS A 290 6.27 -10.77 -25.61
CA HIS A 290 7.04 -10.06 -26.63
C HIS A 290 8.53 -10.43 -26.58
N ILE A 291 9.09 -10.58 -25.38
CA ILE A 291 10.50 -11.02 -25.20
C ILE A 291 10.68 -12.46 -25.69
N ALA A 292 9.76 -13.37 -25.39
CA ALA A 292 9.80 -14.75 -25.87
C ALA A 292 9.75 -14.84 -27.41
N ASN A 293 9.06 -13.90 -28.06
CA ASN A 293 8.99 -13.80 -29.52
C ASN A 293 10.15 -12.98 -30.15
N ASN A 294 11.14 -12.52 -29.36
CA ASN A 294 12.22 -11.64 -29.78
C ASN A 294 11.75 -10.32 -30.46
N ASP A 295 10.53 -9.87 -30.16
CA ASP A 295 9.93 -8.65 -30.71
C ASP A 295 10.28 -7.43 -29.85
N ARG A 296 11.50 -6.92 -30.02
CA ARG A 296 11.99 -5.73 -29.29
C ARG A 296 11.18 -4.47 -29.58
N ALA A 297 10.65 -4.31 -30.79
CA ALA A 297 9.83 -3.16 -31.15
C ALA A 297 8.52 -3.14 -30.36
N ALA A 298 7.87 -4.29 -30.20
CA ALA A 298 6.69 -4.43 -29.38
C ALA A 298 6.98 -4.23 -27.88
N VAL A 299 8.16 -4.65 -27.37
CA VAL A 299 8.60 -4.37 -26.00
C VAL A 299 8.72 -2.84 -25.79
N HIS A 300 9.45 -2.14 -26.66
CA HIS A 300 9.61 -0.68 -26.58
C HIS A 300 8.26 0.04 -26.62
N SER A 301 7.39 -0.32 -27.57
CA SER A 301 6.05 0.26 -27.69
C SER A 301 5.21 0.03 -26.43
N SER A 302 5.27 -1.16 -25.85
CA SER A 302 4.52 -1.52 -24.65
C SER A 302 4.99 -0.75 -23.42
N VAL A 303 6.32 -0.62 -23.22
CA VAL A 303 6.91 0.15 -22.12
C VAL A 303 6.59 1.65 -22.26
N ASN A 304 6.79 2.23 -23.46
CA ASN A 304 6.49 3.64 -23.72
C ASN A 304 5.01 3.96 -23.48
N ARG A 305 4.10 3.07 -23.93
CA ARG A 305 2.66 3.21 -23.70
C ARG A 305 2.29 3.13 -22.22
N ALA A 306 2.94 2.22 -21.49
CA ALA A 306 2.70 2.10 -20.04
C ALA A 306 3.20 3.33 -19.28
N ILE A 307 4.33 3.91 -19.69
CA ILE A 307 4.84 5.18 -19.13
C ILE A 307 3.87 6.32 -19.46
N ASP A 308 3.41 6.44 -20.71
CA ASP A 308 2.45 7.47 -21.14
C ASP A 308 1.15 7.43 -20.31
N TYR A 309 0.53 6.25 -20.16
CA TYR A 309 -0.66 6.09 -19.32
C TYR A 309 -0.38 6.38 -17.85
N THR A 310 0.81 6.01 -17.36
CA THR A 310 1.20 6.31 -15.98
C THR A 310 1.29 7.81 -15.76
N LEU A 311 1.97 8.53 -16.63
CA LEU A 311 2.08 9.99 -16.53
C LEU A 311 0.72 10.67 -16.69
N LEU A 312 -0.11 10.21 -17.61
CA LEU A 312 -1.48 10.72 -17.83
C LEU A 312 -2.34 10.69 -16.55
N LEU A 313 -2.14 9.68 -15.71
CA LEU A 313 -2.93 9.50 -14.49
C LEU A 313 -2.23 10.02 -13.23
N THR A 314 -0.90 9.90 -13.14
CA THR A 314 -0.16 10.30 -11.94
C THR A 314 0.11 11.79 -11.85
N LEU A 315 0.33 12.48 -12.98
CA LEU A 315 0.63 13.91 -12.95
C LEU A 315 -0.54 14.76 -12.43
N PRO A 316 -1.79 14.58 -12.89
CA PRO A 316 -2.92 15.32 -12.31
C PRO A 316 -3.17 14.94 -10.84
N ALA A 317 -2.99 13.66 -10.46
CA ALA A 317 -3.11 13.23 -9.08
C ALA A 317 -2.03 13.86 -8.18
N MET A 318 -0.78 13.89 -8.64
CA MET A 318 0.35 14.55 -7.97
C MET A 318 0.03 16.04 -7.74
N ILE A 319 -0.26 16.75 -8.82
CA ILE A 319 -0.48 18.20 -8.77
C ILE A 319 -1.74 18.54 -7.97
N GLY A 320 -2.82 17.78 -8.14
CA GLY A 320 -4.04 17.91 -7.36
C GLY A 320 -3.79 17.75 -5.86
N MET A 321 -3.00 16.73 -5.46
CA MET A 321 -2.62 16.53 -4.06
C MET A 321 -1.68 17.63 -3.54
N ILE A 322 -0.81 18.19 -4.37
CA ILE A 322 0.07 19.29 -3.94
C ILE A 322 -0.76 20.56 -3.69
N VAL A 323 -1.66 20.92 -4.59
CA VAL A 323 -2.47 22.14 -4.48
C VAL A 323 -3.51 22.00 -3.37
N LEU A 324 -4.23 20.88 -3.32
CA LEU A 324 -5.28 20.64 -2.34
C LEU A 324 -4.79 19.90 -1.08
N ALA A 325 -3.48 19.86 -0.80
CA ALA A 325 -2.94 19.09 0.33
C ALA A 325 -3.60 19.45 1.66
N PHE A 326 -3.63 20.72 2.01
CA PHE A 326 -4.27 21.19 3.23
C PHE A 326 -5.80 20.99 3.22
N PRO A 327 -6.57 21.39 2.20
CA PRO A 327 -7.98 21.08 2.09
C PRO A 327 -8.33 19.59 2.23
N ILE A 328 -7.54 18.71 1.62
CA ILE A 328 -7.72 17.26 1.74
C ILE A 328 -7.54 16.80 3.19
N MET A 329 -6.44 17.19 3.82
CA MET A 329 -6.15 16.78 5.20
C MET A 329 -7.17 17.37 6.17
N ALA A 330 -7.56 18.62 5.99
CA ALA A 330 -8.57 19.26 6.81
C ALA A 330 -9.96 18.63 6.64
N ALA A 331 -10.39 18.36 5.41
CA ALA A 331 -11.69 17.78 5.13
C ALA A 331 -11.83 16.32 5.60
N LEU A 332 -10.75 15.57 5.58
CA LEU A 332 -10.78 14.15 5.93
C LEU A 332 -10.48 13.87 7.40
N PHE A 333 -9.59 14.64 8.03
CA PHE A 333 -9.05 14.28 9.35
C PHE A 333 -9.25 15.36 10.42
N SER A 334 -9.48 16.63 10.10
CA SER A 334 -9.62 17.70 11.10
C SER A 334 -10.95 17.64 11.83
N TYR A 335 -11.10 16.62 12.67
CA TYR A 335 -12.23 16.37 13.56
C TYR A 335 -11.73 15.95 14.94
N GLY A 336 -12.46 16.33 15.99
CA GLY A 336 -12.15 15.95 17.37
C GLY A 336 -10.76 16.41 17.81
N HIS A 337 -9.89 15.45 18.17
CA HIS A 337 -8.53 15.74 18.65
C HIS A 337 -7.51 16.07 17.55
N PHE A 338 -7.81 15.80 16.28
CA PHE A 338 -6.93 16.16 15.17
C PHE A 338 -7.22 17.61 14.77
N THR A 339 -6.30 18.49 15.08
CA THR A 339 -6.47 19.94 14.93
C THR A 339 -6.26 20.43 13.50
N VAL A 340 -6.65 21.66 13.22
CA VAL A 340 -6.36 22.34 11.93
C VAL A 340 -4.85 22.51 11.73
N ALA A 341 -4.09 22.72 12.82
CA ALA A 341 -2.63 22.78 12.77
C ALA A 341 -2.02 21.44 12.34
N ASP A 342 -2.53 20.31 12.88
CA ASP A 342 -2.10 18.96 12.47
C ASP A 342 -2.42 18.71 10.99
N ALA A 343 -3.58 19.18 10.51
CA ALA A 343 -3.95 19.08 9.11
C ALA A 343 -3.00 19.88 8.20
N LEU A 344 -2.54 21.06 8.65
CA LEU A 344 -1.56 21.86 7.92
C LEU A 344 -0.21 21.12 7.81
N LEU A 345 0.31 20.62 8.92
CA LEU A 345 1.57 19.87 8.96
C LEU A 345 1.48 18.59 8.12
N SER A 346 0.37 17.85 8.23
CA SER A 346 0.13 16.67 7.40
C SER A 346 -0.01 17.02 5.92
N GLY A 347 -0.58 18.17 5.60
CA GLY A 347 -0.66 18.70 4.25
C GLY A 347 0.72 18.95 3.65
N GLN A 348 1.65 19.53 4.39
CA GLN A 348 3.04 19.73 3.96
C GLN A 348 3.75 18.39 3.71
N CYS A 349 3.53 17.40 4.57
CA CYS A 349 4.04 16.02 4.34
C CYS A 349 3.42 15.39 3.09
N LEU A 350 2.11 15.58 2.88
CA LEU A 350 1.40 15.08 1.70
C LEU A 350 1.96 15.70 0.41
N GLN A 351 2.28 16.99 0.40
CA GLN A 351 2.93 17.66 -0.74
C GLN A 351 4.27 16.97 -1.08
N ALA A 352 5.09 16.72 -0.07
CA ALA A 352 6.39 16.07 -0.26
C ALA A 352 6.26 14.63 -0.77
N TYR A 353 5.30 13.84 -0.26
CA TYR A 353 5.01 12.49 -0.78
C TYR A 353 4.43 12.52 -2.19
N ALA A 354 3.51 13.44 -2.45
CA ALA A 354 2.82 13.56 -3.74
C ALA A 354 3.81 13.85 -4.88
N LEU A 355 4.85 14.63 -4.66
CA LEU A 355 5.94 14.85 -5.63
C LEU A 355 6.55 13.52 -6.10
N GLY A 356 6.64 12.52 -5.23
CA GLY A 356 7.17 11.19 -5.54
C GLY A 356 6.22 10.26 -6.28
N LEU A 357 4.92 10.57 -6.35
CA LEU A 357 3.89 9.68 -6.89
C LEU A 357 4.20 9.14 -8.29
N PRO A 358 4.62 9.96 -9.28
CA PRO A 358 4.99 9.46 -10.61
C PRO A 358 6.13 8.45 -10.54
N ALA A 359 7.17 8.72 -9.75
CA ALA A 359 8.32 7.83 -9.59
C ALA A 359 7.92 6.50 -8.94
N PHE A 360 7.13 6.52 -7.88
CA PHE A 360 6.64 5.31 -7.21
C PHE A 360 5.81 4.41 -8.14
N VAL A 361 4.99 4.99 -9.01
CA VAL A 361 4.20 4.21 -9.99
C VAL A 361 5.09 3.74 -11.14
N LEU A 362 6.00 4.57 -11.64
CA LEU A 362 6.92 4.20 -12.72
C LEU A 362 7.85 3.05 -12.33
N ILE A 363 8.30 2.95 -11.07
CA ILE A 363 9.05 1.79 -10.57
C ILE A 363 8.25 0.50 -10.81
N LYS A 364 6.93 0.51 -10.55
CA LYS A 364 6.05 -0.65 -10.77
C LYS A 364 5.79 -0.95 -12.25
N VAL A 365 6.01 0.00 -13.13
CA VAL A 365 5.94 -0.15 -14.60
C VAL A 365 7.25 -0.69 -15.16
N LEU A 366 8.39 -0.20 -14.68
CA LEU A 366 9.72 -0.56 -15.21
C LEU A 366 10.22 -1.91 -14.67
N SER A 367 9.93 -2.26 -13.42
CA SER A 367 10.39 -3.51 -12.80
C SER A 367 9.92 -4.77 -13.54
N PRO A 368 8.67 -4.89 -14.05
CA PRO A 368 8.22 -6.02 -14.85
C PRO A 368 9.06 -6.32 -16.09
N ALA A 369 9.73 -5.33 -16.69
CA ALA A 369 10.59 -5.55 -17.84
C ALA A 369 11.84 -6.38 -17.47
N PHE A 370 12.40 -6.18 -16.28
CA PHE A 370 13.48 -7.04 -15.76
C PHE A 370 12.97 -8.45 -15.43
N PHE A 371 11.81 -8.55 -14.80
CA PHE A 371 11.22 -9.85 -14.45
C PHE A 371 10.87 -10.67 -15.69
N ALA A 372 10.46 -10.03 -16.78
CA ALA A 372 10.18 -10.69 -18.05
C ALA A 372 11.44 -11.26 -18.72
N GLU A 373 12.63 -10.69 -18.45
CA GLU A 373 13.94 -11.25 -18.82
C GLU A 373 14.45 -12.31 -17.83
N GLY A 374 13.72 -12.57 -16.73
CA GLY A 374 14.17 -13.47 -15.65
C GLY A 374 15.15 -12.82 -14.67
N ASP A 375 15.43 -11.50 -14.81
CA ASP A 375 16.32 -10.78 -13.90
C ASP A 375 15.55 -10.18 -12.71
N THR A 376 15.54 -10.89 -11.61
CA THR A 376 15.01 -10.40 -10.33
C THR A 376 16.08 -9.71 -9.48
N VAL A 377 17.35 -9.87 -9.83
CA VAL A 377 18.49 -9.41 -9.02
C VAL A 377 18.73 -7.91 -9.18
N THR A 378 18.67 -7.39 -10.41
CA THR A 378 18.93 -5.97 -10.69
C THR A 378 17.96 -5.04 -9.97
N PRO A 379 16.62 -5.22 -10.02
CA PRO A 379 15.71 -4.38 -9.24
C PRO A 379 15.96 -4.44 -7.73
N VAL A 380 16.34 -5.60 -7.19
CA VAL A 380 16.66 -5.77 -5.77
C VAL A 380 17.94 -5.01 -5.40
N ARG A 381 19.00 -5.08 -6.22
CA ARG A 381 20.25 -4.31 -6.00
C ARG A 381 20.00 -2.80 -6.01
N ILE A 382 19.21 -2.32 -6.96
CA ILE A 382 18.79 -0.91 -7.01
C ILE A 382 18.00 -0.56 -5.76
N GLY A 383 17.10 -1.45 -5.32
CA GLY A 383 16.35 -1.29 -4.08
C GLY A 383 17.23 -1.11 -2.85
N PHE A 384 18.29 -1.92 -2.69
CA PHE A 384 19.27 -1.76 -1.60
C PHE A 384 20.05 -0.45 -1.69
N PHE A 385 20.48 -0.07 -2.88
CA PHE A 385 21.15 1.21 -3.08
C PHE A 385 20.26 2.39 -2.68
N THR A 386 19.00 2.38 -3.13
CA THR A 386 18.06 3.45 -2.83
C THR A 386 17.57 3.44 -1.38
N LEU A 387 17.57 2.28 -0.71
CA LEU A 387 17.38 2.19 0.74
C LEU A 387 18.51 2.92 1.49
N GLY A 388 19.77 2.67 1.10
CA GLY A 388 20.92 3.38 1.66
C GLY A 388 20.85 4.89 1.39
N LEU A 389 20.49 5.28 0.17
CA LEU A 389 20.28 6.69 -0.18
C LEU A 389 19.15 7.33 0.65
N ASN A 390 18.01 6.64 0.82
CA ASN A 390 16.92 7.13 1.65
C ASN A 390 17.38 7.32 3.11
N LEU A 391 18.11 6.36 3.69
CA LEU A 391 18.63 6.49 5.04
C LEU A 391 19.54 7.72 5.18
N VAL A 392 20.49 7.90 4.25
CA VAL A 392 21.41 9.06 4.26
C VAL A 392 20.63 10.37 4.14
N LEU A 393 19.68 10.44 3.19
CA LEU A 393 18.86 11.63 3.00
C LEU A 393 17.98 11.92 4.24
N ASN A 394 17.40 10.90 4.85
CA ASN A 394 16.65 11.06 6.09
C ASN A 394 17.52 11.68 7.19
N LEU A 395 18.73 11.16 7.40
CA LEU A 395 19.66 11.67 8.41
C LEU A 395 20.13 13.10 8.12
N LEU A 396 20.20 13.49 6.85
CA LEU A 396 20.57 14.85 6.46
C LEU A 396 19.39 15.83 6.56
N LEU A 397 18.16 15.39 6.21
CA LEU A 397 17.01 16.26 6.03
C LEU A 397 16.10 16.37 7.27
N TYR A 398 16.13 15.40 8.20
CA TYR A 398 15.19 15.42 9.34
C TYR A 398 15.40 16.61 10.28
N ARG A 399 16.63 17.09 10.48
CA ARG A 399 16.90 18.29 11.32
C ARG A 399 16.51 19.59 10.63
N PRO A 400 16.98 19.90 9.38
CA PRO A 400 16.67 21.17 8.75
C PRO A 400 15.23 21.28 8.25
N LEU A 401 14.58 20.19 7.85
CA LEU A 401 13.22 20.19 7.28
C LEU A 401 12.14 19.62 8.22
N GLY A 402 12.53 19.12 9.40
CA GLY A 402 11.60 18.56 10.36
C GLY A 402 10.73 17.45 9.76
N HIS A 403 9.41 17.57 9.94
CA HIS A 403 8.41 16.59 9.49
C HIS A 403 8.34 16.40 7.95
N ILE A 404 8.84 17.35 7.15
CA ILE A 404 8.90 17.24 5.68
C ILE A 404 10.10 16.39 5.24
N GLY A 405 11.14 16.29 6.08
CA GLY A 405 12.38 15.59 5.76
C GLY A 405 12.18 14.14 5.28
N PRO A 406 11.55 13.26 6.07
CA PRO A 406 11.34 11.85 5.70
C PRO A 406 10.52 11.66 4.40
N PRO A 407 9.38 12.35 4.17
CA PRO A 407 8.68 12.29 2.89
C PRO A 407 9.52 12.70 1.70
N LEU A 408 10.31 13.76 1.85
CA LEU A 408 11.16 14.26 0.77
C LEU A 408 12.34 13.30 0.49
N ALA A 409 12.95 12.72 1.52
CA ALA A 409 13.97 11.69 1.38
C ALA A 409 13.44 10.48 0.59
N SER A 410 12.25 9.99 0.94
CA SER A 410 11.58 8.89 0.24
C SER A 410 11.25 9.24 -1.21
N THR A 411 10.84 10.46 -1.49
CA THR A 411 10.58 10.98 -2.84
C THR A 411 11.85 11.02 -3.68
N ILE A 412 12.95 11.57 -3.16
CA ILE A 412 14.23 11.63 -3.87
C ILE A 412 14.77 10.21 -4.14
N ALA A 413 14.69 9.32 -3.15
CA ALA A 413 15.10 7.93 -3.32
C ALA A 413 14.25 7.20 -4.37
N ALA A 414 12.95 7.48 -4.46
CA ALA A 414 12.08 6.92 -5.50
C ALA A 414 12.45 7.42 -6.90
N PHE A 415 12.77 8.70 -7.06
CA PHE A 415 13.27 9.21 -8.34
C PHE A 415 14.61 8.59 -8.72
N ALA A 416 15.54 8.43 -7.78
CA ALA A 416 16.80 7.75 -8.01
C ALA A 416 16.57 6.30 -8.46
N ASN A 417 15.66 5.56 -7.81
CA ASN A 417 15.29 4.20 -8.18
C ASN A 417 14.73 4.13 -9.61
N CYS A 418 13.72 4.96 -9.90
CA CYS A 418 13.09 5.04 -11.21
C CYS A 418 14.11 5.35 -12.32
N THR A 419 14.99 6.32 -12.07
CA THR A 419 16.04 6.73 -13.02
C THR A 419 17.05 5.62 -13.27
N LEU A 420 17.51 4.93 -12.22
CA LEU A 420 18.43 3.80 -12.36
C LEU A 420 17.81 2.64 -13.14
N LEU A 421 16.54 2.28 -12.85
CA LEU A 421 15.81 1.28 -13.61
C LEU A 421 15.72 1.68 -15.09
N ALA A 422 15.33 2.92 -15.38
CA ALA A 422 15.21 3.42 -16.75
C ALA A 422 16.55 3.42 -17.51
N ILE A 423 17.64 3.85 -16.86
CA ILE A 423 19.00 3.84 -17.47
C ILE A 423 19.45 2.42 -17.81
N ILE A 424 19.25 1.46 -16.89
CA ILE A 424 19.66 0.07 -17.13
C ILE A 424 18.80 -0.57 -18.23
N LEU A 425 17.48 -0.34 -18.25
CA LEU A 425 16.61 -0.82 -19.33
C LEU A 425 17.00 -0.21 -20.67
N HIS A 426 17.39 1.07 -20.70
CA HIS A 426 17.88 1.71 -21.91
C HIS A 426 19.19 1.06 -22.40
N ARG A 427 20.14 0.82 -21.50
CA ARG A 427 21.42 0.15 -21.83
C ARG A 427 21.24 -1.28 -22.34
N ARG A 428 20.20 -1.98 -21.88
CA ARG A 428 19.84 -3.33 -22.35
C ARG A 428 19.06 -3.33 -23.67
N GLY A 429 18.71 -2.15 -24.19
CA GLY A 429 17.90 -2.03 -25.39
C GLY A 429 16.45 -2.52 -25.19
N LEU A 430 15.92 -2.46 -23.97
CA LEU A 430 14.52 -2.79 -23.65
C LEU A 430 13.64 -1.54 -23.55
N PHE A 431 14.23 -0.39 -23.38
CA PHE A 431 13.57 0.91 -23.32
C PHE A 431 14.31 1.95 -24.14
N ILE A 432 13.64 2.50 -25.14
CA ILE A 432 14.06 3.68 -25.88
C ILE A 432 12.92 4.67 -25.80
N ALA A 433 13.18 5.84 -25.22
CA ALA A 433 12.16 6.88 -25.11
C ALA A 433 11.77 7.38 -26.51
N ASP A 434 10.50 7.15 -26.87
CA ASP A 434 9.92 7.64 -28.12
C ASP A 434 9.88 9.19 -28.09
N PRO A 435 10.27 9.89 -29.17
CA PRO A 435 10.07 11.34 -29.30
C PRO A 435 8.60 11.76 -29.08
N LEU A 436 7.65 10.93 -29.47
CA LEU A 436 6.23 11.14 -29.21
C LEU A 436 5.90 11.14 -27.72
N LEU A 437 6.54 10.28 -26.92
CA LEU A 437 6.37 10.24 -25.47
C LEU A 437 6.77 11.56 -24.82
N LYS A 438 7.91 12.14 -25.24
CA LYS A 438 8.38 13.43 -24.70
C LYS A 438 7.39 14.56 -24.99
N GLY A 439 6.91 14.65 -26.23
CA GLY A 439 5.92 15.65 -26.63
C GLY A 439 4.58 15.49 -25.91
N ARG A 440 4.12 14.23 -25.71
CA ARG A 440 2.90 13.94 -24.96
C ARG A 440 3.06 14.25 -23.48
N ALA A 441 4.18 13.85 -22.86
CA ALA A 441 4.45 14.13 -21.44
C ALA A 441 4.42 15.64 -21.14
N LEU A 442 4.97 16.47 -22.03
CA LEU A 442 4.94 17.92 -21.89
C LEU A 442 3.52 18.48 -21.97
N ARG A 443 2.68 17.96 -22.90
CA ARG A 443 1.27 18.36 -23.01
C ARG A 443 0.45 17.90 -21.81
N ILE A 444 0.69 16.69 -21.29
CA ILE A 444 0.07 16.16 -20.08
C ILE A 444 0.43 17.06 -18.88
N MET A 445 1.71 17.43 -18.76
CA MET A 445 2.16 18.37 -17.71
C MET A 445 1.46 19.72 -17.85
N GLY A 446 1.39 20.28 -19.07
CA GLY A 446 0.67 21.53 -19.34
C GLY A 446 -0.80 21.45 -18.92
N ALA A 447 -1.49 20.36 -19.24
CA ALA A 447 -2.88 20.13 -18.83
C ALA A 447 -3.02 20.04 -17.30
N ALA A 448 -2.08 19.38 -16.63
CA ALA A 448 -2.07 19.25 -15.18
C ALA A 448 -1.78 20.61 -14.49
N VAL A 449 -0.91 21.43 -15.06
CA VAL A 449 -0.66 22.81 -14.58
C VAL A 449 -1.90 23.69 -14.77
N MET A 450 -2.59 23.61 -15.91
CA MET A 450 -3.86 24.34 -16.12
C MET A 450 -4.93 23.94 -15.09
N MET A 451 -5.04 22.64 -14.82
CA MET A 451 -5.89 22.14 -13.73
C MET A 451 -5.50 22.75 -12.39
N ALA A 452 -4.19 22.78 -12.07
CA ALA A 452 -3.69 23.34 -10.82
C ALA A 452 -4.04 24.83 -10.64
N LEU A 453 -3.83 25.62 -11.70
CA LEU A 453 -4.15 27.05 -11.69
C LEU A 453 -5.64 27.27 -11.46
N TRP A 454 -6.47 26.49 -12.14
CA TRP A 454 -7.92 26.58 -11.96
C TRP A 454 -8.35 26.18 -10.53
N VAL A 455 -7.82 25.07 -10.00
CA VAL A 455 -8.14 24.60 -8.64
C VAL A 455 -7.70 25.61 -7.60
N ALA A 456 -6.46 26.15 -7.70
CA ALA A 456 -5.94 27.13 -6.77
C ALA A 456 -6.74 28.46 -6.81
N ALA A 457 -7.15 28.91 -8.00
CA ALA A 457 -8.00 30.08 -8.14
C ALA A 457 -9.40 29.84 -7.54
N SER A 458 -9.99 28.67 -7.82
CA SER A 458 -11.31 28.29 -7.30
C SER A 458 -11.32 28.14 -5.78
N GLU A 459 -10.26 27.57 -5.19
CA GLU A 459 -10.09 27.48 -3.74
C GLU A 459 -10.07 28.87 -3.09
N LYS A 460 -9.26 29.78 -3.61
CA LYS A 460 -9.15 31.15 -3.07
C LYS A 460 -10.42 31.97 -3.24
N LEU A 461 -11.17 31.79 -4.33
CA LEU A 461 -12.35 32.58 -4.64
C LEU A 461 -13.64 32.05 -4.02
N ALA A 462 -13.81 30.72 -4.08
CA ALA A 462 -15.06 30.06 -3.69
C ALA A 462 -15.03 29.49 -2.26
N ALA A 463 -13.85 29.26 -1.71
CA ALA A 463 -13.70 28.60 -0.41
C ALA A 463 -12.55 29.17 0.45
N PRO A 464 -12.44 30.51 0.60
CA PRO A 464 -11.38 31.12 1.39
C PRO A 464 -11.39 30.65 2.85
N ASP A 465 -12.59 30.33 3.37
CA ASP A 465 -12.81 29.88 4.74
C ASP A 465 -13.02 28.36 4.86
N LEU A 466 -12.59 27.59 3.86
CA LEU A 466 -12.76 26.12 3.86
C LEU A 466 -12.30 25.44 5.17
N PRO A 467 -11.22 25.89 5.83
CA PRO A 467 -10.80 25.34 7.12
C PRO A 467 -11.79 25.57 8.26
N SER A 468 -12.55 26.65 8.22
CA SER A 468 -13.59 26.95 9.23
C SER A 468 -14.89 26.21 9.01
N TRP A 469 -15.12 25.70 7.80
CA TRP A 469 -16.31 24.93 7.49
C TRP A 469 -16.30 23.57 8.19
N HIS A 470 -17.47 23.05 8.53
CA HIS A 470 -17.59 21.79 9.27
C HIS A 470 -18.38 20.73 8.50
N GLY A 471 -18.03 19.47 8.75
CA GLY A 471 -18.80 18.32 8.32
C GLY A 471 -18.98 18.20 6.81
N VAL A 472 -20.23 17.96 6.40
CA VAL A 472 -20.62 17.66 5.01
C VAL A 472 -20.25 18.78 4.04
N TRP A 473 -20.35 20.04 4.44
CA TRP A 473 -20.05 21.18 3.58
C TRP A 473 -18.57 21.22 3.15
N ARG A 474 -17.66 21.00 4.10
CA ARG A 474 -16.22 20.94 3.81
C ARG A 474 -15.90 19.80 2.83
N PHE A 475 -16.48 18.62 3.07
CA PHE A 475 -16.29 17.47 2.20
C PHE A 475 -16.89 17.69 0.81
N SER A 476 -18.10 18.23 0.72
CA SER A 476 -18.78 18.50 -0.55
C SER A 476 -18.01 19.51 -1.40
N MET A 477 -17.47 20.57 -0.78
CA MET A 477 -16.66 21.56 -1.49
C MET A 477 -15.36 20.97 -2.00
N LEU A 478 -14.67 20.15 -1.18
CA LEU A 478 -13.48 19.41 -1.63
C LEU A 478 -13.82 18.53 -2.84
N MET A 479 -14.92 17.78 -2.79
CA MET A 479 -15.36 16.94 -3.91
C MET A 479 -15.65 17.77 -5.16
N ALA A 480 -16.30 18.93 -5.01
CA ALA A 480 -16.55 19.85 -6.12
C ALA A 480 -15.23 20.31 -6.76
N LEU A 481 -14.26 20.76 -5.96
CA LEU A 481 -12.95 21.19 -6.45
C LEU A 481 -12.21 20.07 -7.20
N ILE A 482 -12.27 18.85 -6.70
CA ILE A 482 -11.67 17.67 -7.36
C ILE A 482 -12.37 17.36 -8.68
N ILE A 483 -13.70 17.29 -8.70
CA ILE A 483 -14.48 16.95 -9.88
C ILE A 483 -14.30 18.00 -10.98
N PHE A 484 -14.44 19.28 -10.64
CA PHE A 484 -14.26 20.36 -11.61
C PHE A 484 -12.81 20.49 -12.08
N GLY A 485 -11.84 20.28 -11.19
CA GLY A 485 -10.42 20.19 -11.56
C GLY A 485 -10.16 19.06 -12.58
N MET A 486 -10.72 17.88 -12.35
CA MET A 486 -10.63 16.77 -13.31
C MET A 486 -11.30 17.09 -14.64
N LEU A 487 -12.44 17.79 -14.65
CA LEU A 487 -13.08 18.25 -15.88
C LEU A 487 -12.18 19.19 -16.66
N VAL A 488 -11.58 20.18 -16.00
CA VAL A 488 -10.61 21.10 -16.62
C VAL A 488 -9.41 20.34 -17.21
N TYR A 489 -8.89 19.38 -16.47
CA TYR A 489 -7.79 18.53 -16.94
C TYR A 489 -8.17 17.79 -18.23
N VAL A 490 -9.31 17.09 -18.23
CA VAL A 490 -9.78 16.30 -19.37
C VAL A 490 -10.07 17.19 -20.59
N MET A 491 -10.69 18.35 -20.39
CA MET A 491 -10.95 19.33 -21.46
C MET A 491 -9.64 19.86 -22.06
N THR A 492 -8.64 20.14 -21.21
CA THR A 492 -7.33 20.62 -21.67
C THR A 492 -6.57 19.53 -22.44
N LEU A 493 -6.69 18.26 -22.03
CA LEU A 493 -6.11 17.13 -22.77
C LEU A 493 -6.73 16.98 -24.18
N ASP A 494 -8.04 17.19 -24.29
CA ASP A 494 -8.73 17.18 -25.58
C ASP A 494 -8.28 18.35 -26.48
N ALA A 495 -8.20 19.55 -25.92
CA ALA A 495 -7.71 20.74 -26.62
C ALA A 495 -6.24 20.57 -27.11
N LEU A 496 -5.38 19.95 -26.29
CA LEU A 496 -3.99 19.65 -26.64
C LEU A 496 -3.85 18.38 -27.50
N LYS A 497 -4.95 17.75 -27.91
CA LYS A 497 -5.00 16.55 -28.75
C LYS A 497 -4.22 15.36 -28.18
N VAL A 498 -4.11 15.25 -26.86
CA VAL A 498 -3.50 14.12 -26.17
C VAL A 498 -4.48 12.95 -26.09
N VAL A 499 -5.73 13.24 -25.73
CA VAL A 499 -6.85 12.29 -25.65
C VAL A 499 -8.03 12.94 -26.35
N ARG A 500 -8.55 12.33 -27.41
CA ARG A 500 -9.77 12.82 -28.07
C ARG A 500 -10.99 12.24 -27.38
N LEU A 501 -11.78 13.08 -26.74
CA LEU A 501 -13.00 12.67 -26.04
C LEU A 501 -14.00 11.96 -26.96
N ARG A 502 -14.08 12.36 -28.23
CA ARG A 502 -14.88 11.68 -29.25
C ARG A 502 -14.51 10.21 -29.41
N ASP A 503 -13.21 9.89 -29.48
CA ASP A 503 -12.73 8.51 -29.67
C ASP A 503 -13.05 7.65 -28.44
N VAL A 504 -12.95 8.23 -27.24
CA VAL A 504 -13.33 7.58 -25.99
C VAL A 504 -14.84 7.32 -25.94
N ALA A 505 -15.66 8.29 -26.32
CA ALA A 505 -17.12 8.15 -26.35
C ALA A 505 -17.57 7.06 -27.35
N VAL A 506 -16.99 7.04 -28.56
CA VAL A 506 -17.26 6.02 -29.59
C VAL A 506 -16.85 4.62 -29.12
N ALA A 507 -15.67 4.50 -28.48
CA ALA A 507 -15.19 3.23 -27.93
C ALA A 507 -16.10 2.72 -26.79
N PHE A 508 -16.64 3.62 -25.98
CA PHE A 508 -17.58 3.27 -24.92
C PHE A 508 -18.95 2.83 -25.46
N GLN A 509 -19.50 3.56 -26.42
CA GLN A 509 -20.74 3.20 -27.09
C GLN A 509 -20.64 1.86 -27.82
N SER A 510 -19.55 1.59 -28.52
CA SER A 510 -19.32 0.32 -29.21
C SER A 510 -19.26 -0.87 -28.25
N ARG A 511 -18.71 -0.68 -27.05
CA ARG A 511 -18.69 -1.71 -25.98
C ARG A 511 -20.08 -1.93 -25.36
N LEU A 512 -20.87 -0.89 -25.18
CA LEU A 512 -22.25 -0.99 -24.68
C LEU A 512 -23.16 -1.72 -25.71
N ASN A 513 -23.01 -1.41 -26.99
CA ASN A 513 -23.77 -2.07 -28.05
C ASN A 513 -23.39 -3.56 -28.17
N ARG A 514 -22.11 -3.93 -28.04
CA ARG A 514 -21.67 -5.34 -28.01
C ARG A 514 -22.15 -6.13 -26.77
N ARG A 515 -22.54 -5.45 -25.69
CA ARG A 515 -23.16 -6.08 -24.50
C ARG A 515 -24.66 -6.26 -24.64
N ARG A 516 -25.33 -5.48 -25.49
CA ARG A 516 -26.78 -5.60 -25.79
C ARG A 516 -27.09 -6.67 -26.84
N THR A 517 -26.09 -7.09 -27.60
CA THR A 517 -26.20 -8.11 -28.66
C THR A 517 -25.69 -9.51 -28.22
N ARG A 518 -25.29 -9.66 -26.96
CA ARG A 518 -25.01 -10.92 -26.27
C ARG A 518 -25.96 -11.11 -25.08
#